data_c3e689ea4dcd61b8041bc67807443e1d
#
_entry.id   c3e689ea4dcd61b8041bc67807443e1d
#
_cell.length_a   1.000
_cell.length_b   1.000
_cell.length_c   1.000
_cell.angle_alpha   90.00
_cell.angle_beta   90.00
_cell.angle_gamma   90.00
#
_symmetry.space_group_name_H-M   'P 1'
#
loop_
_entity.id
_entity.type
_entity.pdbx_description
1 polymer ?
#
loop_
_entity_poly.entity_id
_entity_poly.type
_entity_poly.pdbx_seq_one_letter_code
_entity_poly.pdbx_strand_id
1 'polypeptide(L)'
;MTSDFVILELLVKLNFALGWCVMSDLSIPHIKFSDGGSTIHFSHANGYPPLCYKALLSPFEVDHTVIASVHRPLWDHSGEPDSLRSWEQLGDDVQGLLPEMVNPVISIGHSMGSAAVLMAAVKKPDYFHKIILIEPVLVPRFATLILQALPSLARRAWPLARQTINRVDSWIDRDAVFGHFRPKQVFRRISDEVLWDYVNSGTVIDELGNYKLAYSKEWELQCYLKVYNCWELFKSLKVPSLIVRGAESNTLSRKAWTRLKKISPQSECIEIPNSGHLVPFEQPEILASKILDWIDS
;
A
#
# COMPACT_ATOMS: atom_id res chain seq x y z
N MET A 1 -23.44 -13.55 30.36
CA MET A 1 -22.68 -14.35 29.36
C MET A 1 -23.39 -14.45 28.01
N THR A 2 -24.26 -13.54 27.61
CA THR A 2 -25.06 -13.64 26.37
C THR A 2 -25.02 -12.39 25.49
N SER A 3 -24.42 -11.29 25.93
CA SER A 3 -24.35 -10.07 25.11
C SER A 3 -23.10 -10.01 24.21
N ASP A 4 -21.99 -10.54 24.67
CA ASP A 4 -20.71 -10.46 23.93
C ASP A 4 -20.68 -11.40 22.70
N PHE A 5 -21.41 -12.52 22.76
CA PHE A 5 -21.55 -13.44 21.64
C PHE A 5 -22.41 -12.86 20.49
N VAL A 6 -23.44 -12.09 20.81
CA VAL A 6 -24.32 -11.45 19.81
C VAL A 6 -23.62 -10.28 19.12
N ILE A 7 -22.77 -9.55 19.83
CA ILE A 7 -21.98 -8.45 19.27
C ILE A 7 -20.90 -9.01 18.34
N LEU A 8 -20.24 -10.11 18.71
CA LEU A 8 -19.25 -10.79 17.89
C LEU A 8 -19.90 -11.36 16.61
N GLU A 9 -21.09 -11.96 16.70
CA GLU A 9 -21.84 -12.43 15.52
C GLU A 9 -22.32 -11.29 14.60
N LEU A 10 -22.69 -10.13 15.15
CA LEU A 10 -23.05 -8.94 14.37
C LEU A 10 -21.84 -8.31 13.70
N LEU A 11 -20.68 -8.25 14.36
CA LEU A 11 -19.42 -7.78 13.78
C LEU A 11 -18.92 -8.73 12.68
N VAL A 12 -19.03 -10.03 12.86
CA VAL A 12 -18.71 -11.03 11.83
C VAL A 12 -19.67 -10.90 10.65
N LYS A 13 -20.99 -10.69 10.87
CA LYS A 13 -21.97 -10.49 9.77
C LYS A 13 -21.79 -9.16 9.04
N LEU A 14 -21.39 -8.08 9.72
CA LEU A 14 -21.04 -6.80 9.09
C LEU A 14 -19.74 -6.91 8.28
N ASN A 15 -18.76 -7.66 8.76
CA ASN A 15 -17.52 -7.96 8.01
C ASN A 15 -17.79 -8.84 6.78
N PHE A 16 -18.70 -9.81 6.86
CA PHE A 16 -19.14 -10.62 5.71
C PHE A 16 -19.86 -9.80 4.64
N ALA A 17 -20.63 -8.77 5.02
CA ALA A 17 -21.30 -7.88 4.07
C ALA A 17 -20.36 -6.95 3.29
N LEU A 18 -19.09 -6.80 3.77
CA LEU A 18 -18.05 -6.00 3.15
C LEU A 18 -16.96 -6.85 2.46
N GLY A 19 -17.11 -8.18 2.41
CA GLY A 19 -16.16 -9.09 1.77
C GLY A 19 -14.82 -9.26 2.52
N TRP A 20 -14.77 -8.92 3.81
CA TRP A 20 -13.58 -9.12 4.65
C TRP A 20 -13.54 -10.57 5.15
N CYS A 21 -12.82 -11.44 4.46
CA CYS A 21 -12.45 -12.74 5.00
C CYS A 21 -11.14 -12.56 5.80
N VAL A 22 -11.25 -12.23 7.09
CA VAL A 22 -10.10 -12.27 8.00
C VAL A 22 -9.94 -13.71 8.45
N MET A 23 -8.95 -14.42 7.91
CA MET A 23 -8.62 -15.78 8.32
C MET A 23 -7.57 -15.78 9.43
N SER A 24 -7.96 -16.38 10.55
CA SER A 24 -7.27 -17.11 11.64
C SER A 24 -6.01 -16.59 12.37
N ASP A 25 -5.94 -16.97 13.59
CA ASP A 25 -5.18 -16.67 14.81
C ASP A 25 -3.64 -16.56 14.77
N LEU A 26 -2.96 -16.73 13.65
CA LEU A 26 -1.49 -16.60 13.55
C LEU A 26 -0.99 -16.10 12.18
N SER A 27 -1.87 -15.86 11.21
CA SER A 27 -1.49 -15.42 9.87
C SER A 27 -1.43 -13.89 9.75
N ILE A 28 -0.56 -13.41 8.86
CA ILE A 28 -0.53 -12.00 8.46
C ILE A 28 -1.90 -11.63 7.86
N PRO A 29 -2.60 -10.60 8.37
CA PRO A 29 -3.90 -10.20 7.84
C PRO A 29 -3.83 -9.88 6.34
N HIS A 30 -4.76 -10.43 5.57
CA HIS A 30 -4.83 -10.24 4.14
C HIS A 30 -6.27 -10.28 3.63
N ILE A 31 -6.49 -9.75 2.44
CA ILE A 31 -7.78 -9.77 1.74
C ILE A 31 -7.61 -10.58 0.47
N LYS A 32 -8.47 -11.56 0.27
CA LYS A 32 -8.56 -12.32 -0.97
C LYS A 32 -9.64 -11.71 -1.85
N PHE A 33 -9.26 -11.27 -3.04
CA PHE A 33 -10.17 -10.67 -4.02
C PHE A 33 -10.77 -11.72 -4.95
N SER A 34 -9.98 -12.72 -5.35
CA SER A 34 -10.40 -13.77 -6.29
C SER A 34 -9.69 -15.10 -6.05
N ASP A 35 -10.26 -16.16 -6.62
CA ASP A 35 -9.65 -17.47 -6.82
C ASP A 35 -9.45 -17.70 -8.32
N GLY A 36 -8.26 -18.09 -8.74
CA GLY A 36 -7.92 -18.34 -10.14
C GLY A 36 -6.61 -19.10 -10.28
N GLY A 37 -5.92 -18.91 -11.38
CA GLY A 37 -4.65 -19.55 -11.73
C GLY A 37 -3.47 -19.16 -10.82
N SER A 38 -2.44 -18.53 -11.39
CA SER A 38 -1.26 -18.10 -10.62
C SER A 38 -1.61 -17.01 -9.59
N THR A 39 -0.85 -16.98 -8.49
CA THR A 39 -1.11 -16.03 -7.40
C THR A 39 -0.48 -14.66 -7.67
N ILE A 40 -1.29 -13.61 -7.62
CA ILE A 40 -0.87 -12.22 -7.55
C ILE A 40 -1.01 -11.76 -6.10
N HIS A 41 0.12 -11.41 -5.49
CA HIS A 41 0.16 -10.71 -4.20
C HIS A 41 0.22 -9.20 -4.41
N PHE A 42 -0.57 -8.44 -3.64
CA PHE A 42 -0.56 -6.98 -3.65
C PHE A 42 -0.20 -6.41 -2.28
N SER A 43 0.66 -5.38 -2.26
CA SER A 43 1.10 -4.65 -1.07
C SER A 43 0.83 -3.16 -1.22
N HIS A 44 -0.03 -2.61 -0.35
CA HIS A 44 -0.60 -1.26 -0.48
C HIS A 44 0.31 -0.13 0.03
N ALA A 45 -0.02 1.11 -0.33
CA ALA A 45 0.69 2.30 0.14
C ALA A 45 0.27 2.72 1.56
N ASN A 46 1.09 3.58 2.17
CA ASN A 46 0.79 4.24 3.44
C ASN A 46 -0.49 5.10 3.32
N GLY A 47 -1.47 4.86 4.18
CA GLY A 47 -2.73 5.60 4.20
C GLY A 47 -3.78 5.17 3.16
N TYR A 48 -3.53 4.11 2.36
CA TYR A 48 -4.43 3.61 1.34
C TYR A 48 -4.68 2.11 1.54
N PRO A 49 -5.75 1.70 2.26
CA PRO A 49 -6.10 0.29 2.46
C PRO A 49 -6.26 -0.51 1.16
N PRO A 50 -6.10 -1.85 1.17
CA PRO A 50 -6.12 -2.67 -0.03
C PRO A 50 -7.36 -2.49 -0.91
N LEU A 51 -8.55 -2.38 -0.32
CA LEU A 51 -9.81 -2.24 -1.07
C LEU A 51 -9.92 -0.90 -1.84
N CYS A 52 -9.09 0.09 -1.54
CA CYS A 52 -9.01 1.32 -2.34
C CYS A 52 -8.46 1.05 -3.75
N TYR A 53 -7.79 -0.09 -3.96
CA TYR A 53 -7.16 -0.45 -5.24
C TYR A 53 -8.04 -1.30 -6.15
N LYS A 54 -9.34 -1.40 -5.87
CA LYS A 54 -10.27 -2.25 -6.61
C LYS A 54 -10.21 -2.00 -8.13
N ALA A 55 -10.20 -0.74 -8.56
CA ALA A 55 -10.11 -0.40 -9.98
C ALA A 55 -8.83 -0.91 -10.66
N LEU A 56 -7.67 -0.90 -9.94
CA LEU A 56 -6.43 -1.47 -10.44
C LEU A 56 -6.45 -2.99 -10.44
N LEU A 57 -7.01 -3.62 -9.38
CA LEU A 57 -6.87 -5.06 -9.14
C LEU A 57 -7.90 -5.90 -9.91
N SER A 58 -9.09 -5.37 -10.21
CA SER A 58 -10.17 -6.12 -10.85
C SER A 58 -9.79 -6.76 -12.20
N PRO A 59 -8.94 -6.18 -13.07
CA PRO A 59 -8.53 -6.87 -14.30
C PRO A 59 -7.72 -8.16 -14.05
N PHE A 60 -7.02 -8.25 -12.93
CA PHE A 60 -6.24 -9.45 -12.57
C PHE A 60 -7.12 -10.57 -11.99
N GLU A 61 -8.29 -10.23 -11.45
CA GLU A 61 -9.21 -11.20 -10.82
C GLU A 61 -9.81 -12.20 -11.81
N VAL A 62 -9.72 -11.92 -13.11
CA VAL A 62 -10.30 -12.77 -14.17
C VAL A 62 -9.57 -14.12 -14.24
N ASP A 63 -8.24 -14.11 -14.19
CA ASP A 63 -7.41 -15.30 -14.44
C ASP A 63 -6.48 -15.67 -13.29
N HIS A 64 -6.42 -14.84 -12.23
CA HIS A 64 -5.49 -15.02 -11.13
C HIS A 64 -6.18 -15.11 -9.77
N THR A 65 -5.54 -15.82 -8.83
CA THR A 65 -5.81 -15.65 -7.40
C THR A 65 -5.18 -14.35 -6.95
N VAL A 66 -5.99 -13.35 -6.54
CA VAL A 66 -5.51 -12.04 -6.09
C VAL A 66 -5.64 -11.93 -4.59
N ILE A 67 -4.50 -11.72 -3.92
CA ILE A 67 -4.41 -11.59 -2.45
C ILE A 67 -3.66 -10.30 -2.12
N ALA A 68 -4.24 -9.45 -1.28
CA ALA A 68 -3.59 -8.23 -0.81
C ALA A 68 -3.22 -8.35 0.68
N SER A 69 -1.95 -8.15 1.01
CA SER A 69 -1.51 -8.02 2.41
C SER A 69 -2.08 -6.74 3.03
N VAL A 70 -2.53 -6.85 4.27
CA VAL A 70 -2.92 -5.71 5.09
C VAL A 70 -1.72 -5.30 5.95
N HIS A 71 -1.28 -4.06 5.87
CA HIS A 71 -0.16 -3.60 6.70
C HIS A 71 -0.57 -3.33 8.15
N ARG A 72 0.40 -3.43 9.07
CA ARG A 72 0.26 -3.31 10.53
C ARG A 72 -0.68 -2.20 11.01
N PRO A 73 -0.70 -0.96 10.41
CA PRO A 73 -1.61 0.10 10.84
C PRO A 73 -3.11 -0.24 10.75
N LEU A 74 -3.46 -1.30 10.04
CA LEU A 74 -4.84 -1.77 9.85
C LEU A 74 -5.13 -3.10 10.59
N TRP A 75 -4.18 -3.63 11.36
CA TRP A 75 -4.42 -4.85 12.13
C TRP A 75 -5.22 -4.54 13.39
N ASP A 76 -6.14 -5.41 13.75
CA ASP A 76 -6.95 -5.27 14.98
C ASP A 76 -6.10 -5.19 16.25
N HIS A 77 -4.93 -5.85 16.23
CA HIS A 77 -3.99 -5.91 17.35
C HIS A 77 -2.60 -5.38 16.96
N SER A 78 -2.57 -4.30 16.17
CA SER A 78 -1.31 -3.70 15.71
C SER A 78 -0.43 -3.12 16.81
N GLY A 79 -0.98 -2.93 18.01
CA GLY A 79 -0.32 -2.19 19.09
C GLY A 79 -0.25 -0.68 18.81
N GLU A 80 0.63 0.00 19.51
CA GLU A 80 0.83 1.44 19.34
C GLU A 80 1.71 1.73 18.10
N PRO A 81 1.56 2.90 17.45
CA PRO A 81 2.34 3.27 16.27
C PRO A 81 3.85 3.17 16.43
N ASP A 82 4.38 3.41 17.63
CA ASP A 82 5.82 3.35 17.90
C ASP A 82 6.39 1.92 17.91
N SER A 83 5.54 0.88 17.87
CA SER A 83 5.92 -0.51 17.62
C SER A 83 6.54 -0.71 16.24
N LEU A 84 6.20 0.13 15.24
CA LEU A 84 6.86 0.17 13.94
C LEU A 84 8.19 0.92 14.07
N ARG A 85 9.30 0.19 14.03
CA ARG A 85 10.66 0.73 14.16
C ARG A 85 11.34 0.97 12.81
N SER A 86 10.99 0.20 11.79
CA SER A 86 11.52 0.30 10.43
C SER A 86 10.55 -0.35 9.44
N TRP A 87 10.58 0.09 8.18
CA TRP A 87 9.87 -0.57 7.08
C TRP A 87 10.36 -2.01 6.82
N GLU A 88 11.49 -2.41 7.38
CA GLU A 88 11.95 -3.80 7.33
C GLU A 88 10.93 -4.76 7.92
N GLN A 89 10.20 -4.33 8.97
CA GLN A 89 9.12 -5.12 9.55
C GLN A 89 7.97 -5.37 8.55
N LEU A 90 7.70 -4.41 7.64
CA LEU A 90 6.69 -4.60 6.59
C LEU A 90 7.16 -5.61 5.53
N GLY A 91 8.46 -5.62 5.23
CA GLY A 91 9.07 -6.64 4.38
C GLY A 91 9.04 -8.03 5.03
N ASP A 92 9.25 -8.11 6.35
CA ASP A 92 9.15 -9.36 7.10
C ASP A 92 7.70 -9.87 7.15
N ASP A 93 6.70 -8.97 7.25
CA ASP A 93 5.28 -9.32 7.18
C ASP A 93 4.92 -9.91 5.81
N VAL A 94 5.38 -9.31 4.71
CA VAL A 94 5.20 -9.88 3.36
C VAL A 94 5.83 -11.27 3.29
N GLN A 95 7.06 -11.47 3.81
CA GLN A 95 7.70 -12.77 3.84
C GLN A 95 6.92 -13.81 4.68
N GLY A 96 6.31 -13.37 5.79
CA GLY A 96 5.48 -14.22 6.65
C GLY A 96 4.22 -14.73 5.96
N LEU A 97 3.66 -13.93 5.04
CA LEU A 97 2.47 -14.29 4.29
C LEU A 97 2.75 -15.24 3.11
N LEU A 98 3.94 -15.17 2.49
CA LEU A 98 4.26 -15.95 1.28
C LEU A 98 4.07 -17.46 1.42
N PRO A 99 4.42 -18.15 2.53
CA PRO A 99 4.21 -19.58 2.69
C PRO A 99 2.74 -20.00 2.65
N GLU A 100 1.81 -19.08 2.88
CA GLU A 100 0.36 -19.35 2.86
C GLU A 100 -0.22 -19.27 1.43
N MET A 101 0.59 -18.86 0.45
CA MET A 101 0.21 -18.69 -0.94
C MET A 101 0.75 -19.82 -1.82
N VAL A 102 0.12 -20.03 -2.97
CA VAL A 102 0.70 -20.89 -4.03
C VAL A 102 1.89 -20.15 -4.65
N ASN A 103 3.10 -20.69 -4.45
CA ASN A 103 4.36 -20.10 -4.87
C ASN A 103 4.91 -20.76 -6.16
N PRO A 104 5.78 -20.05 -6.93
CA PRO A 104 6.18 -18.66 -6.75
C PRO A 104 5.08 -17.68 -7.16
N VAL A 105 4.99 -16.54 -6.44
CA VAL A 105 3.97 -15.51 -6.68
C VAL A 105 4.46 -14.40 -7.62
N ILE A 106 3.51 -13.72 -8.26
CA ILE A 106 3.73 -12.40 -8.85
C ILE A 106 3.37 -11.37 -7.78
N SER A 107 4.29 -10.47 -7.41
CA SER A 107 4.03 -9.53 -6.33
C SER A 107 4.05 -8.09 -6.82
N ILE A 108 2.98 -7.35 -6.55
CA ILE A 108 2.79 -5.94 -6.93
C ILE A 108 2.84 -5.11 -5.65
N GLY A 109 3.66 -4.07 -5.62
CA GLY A 109 3.69 -3.12 -4.50
C GLY A 109 3.51 -1.69 -4.98
N HIS A 110 2.83 -0.87 -4.17
CA HIS A 110 2.73 0.58 -4.41
C HIS A 110 3.37 1.36 -3.28
N SER A 111 4.24 2.32 -3.62
CA SER A 111 4.85 3.25 -2.65
C SER A 111 5.57 2.53 -1.50
N MET A 112 5.09 2.61 -0.27
CA MET A 112 5.58 1.86 0.90
C MET A 112 5.49 0.34 0.66
N GLY A 113 4.40 -0.14 0.05
CA GLY A 113 4.23 -1.53 -0.34
C GLY A 113 5.27 -2.00 -1.36
N SER A 114 5.73 -1.13 -2.28
CA SER A 114 6.86 -1.44 -3.16
C SER A 114 8.15 -1.71 -2.38
N ALA A 115 8.39 -0.96 -1.30
CA ALA A 115 9.55 -1.20 -0.46
C ALA A 115 9.44 -2.54 0.29
N ALA A 116 8.26 -2.88 0.81
CA ALA A 116 8.02 -4.16 1.48
C ALA A 116 8.22 -5.35 0.54
N VAL A 117 7.66 -5.29 -0.69
CA VAL A 117 7.86 -6.31 -1.73
C VAL A 117 9.34 -6.44 -2.11
N LEU A 118 10.03 -5.31 -2.34
CA LEU A 118 11.46 -5.32 -2.69
C LEU A 118 12.30 -5.96 -1.59
N MET A 119 12.05 -5.63 -0.31
CA MET A 119 12.74 -6.22 0.84
C MET A 119 12.51 -7.73 0.91
N ALA A 120 11.28 -8.17 0.74
CA ALA A 120 10.93 -9.58 0.73
C ALA A 120 11.60 -10.33 -0.44
N ALA A 121 11.55 -9.77 -1.64
CA ALA A 121 12.13 -10.39 -2.84
C ALA A 121 13.66 -10.49 -2.79
N VAL A 122 14.34 -9.53 -2.16
CA VAL A 122 15.80 -9.62 -1.97
C VAL A 122 16.18 -10.69 -0.93
N LYS A 123 15.37 -10.85 0.12
CA LYS A 123 15.63 -11.84 1.19
C LYS A 123 15.21 -13.27 0.81
N LYS A 124 14.13 -13.42 0.06
CA LYS A 124 13.49 -14.70 -0.29
C LYS A 124 13.15 -14.77 -1.79
N PRO A 125 14.13 -14.66 -2.70
CA PRO A 125 13.88 -14.55 -4.14
C PRO A 125 13.09 -15.74 -4.71
N ASP A 126 13.27 -16.95 -4.17
CA ASP A 126 12.66 -18.18 -4.68
C ASP A 126 11.11 -18.21 -4.51
N TYR A 127 10.56 -17.34 -3.67
CA TYR A 127 9.12 -17.20 -3.52
C TYR A 127 8.47 -16.31 -4.59
N PHE A 128 9.26 -15.64 -5.43
CA PHE A 128 8.77 -14.69 -6.42
C PHE A 128 9.07 -15.13 -7.84
N HIS A 129 8.04 -15.19 -8.66
CA HIS A 129 8.17 -15.36 -10.10
C HIS A 129 8.57 -14.03 -10.76
N LYS A 130 7.82 -12.98 -10.48
CA LYS A 130 8.01 -11.60 -10.97
C LYS A 130 7.62 -10.61 -9.87
N ILE A 131 8.20 -9.39 -9.89
CA ILE A 131 7.75 -8.30 -9.02
C ILE A 131 7.49 -7.02 -9.79
N ILE A 132 6.46 -6.28 -9.39
CA ILE A 132 6.10 -4.99 -9.95
C ILE A 132 6.16 -3.94 -8.84
N LEU A 133 7.01 -2.94 -9.00
CA LEU A 133 7.26 -1.89 -8.03
C LEU A 133 6.71 -0.56 -8.56
N ILE A 134 5.51 -0.19 -8.12
CA ILE A 134 4.81 1.02 -8.54
C ILE A 134 5.23 2.17 -7.64
N GLU A 135 5.86 3.21 -8.22
CA GLU A 135 6.25 4.43 -7.48
C GLU A 135 7.06 4.15 -6.21
N PRO A 136 8.13 3.32 -6.25
CA PRO A 136 8.89 2.99 -5.05
C PRO A 136 9.45 4.25 -4.39
N VAL A 137 9.34 4.32 -3.05
CA VAL A 137 9.85 5.44 -2.27
C VAL A 137 11.35 5.32 -2.09
N LEU A 138 12.10 6.27 -2.68
CA LEU A 138 13.56 6.28 -2.69
C LEU A 138 14.11 7.50 -1.94
N VAL A 139 14.30 7.33 -0.64
CA VAL A 139 14.81 8.39 0.23
C VAL A 139 16.35 8.32 0.34
N PRO A 140 17.07 9.45 0.24
CA PRO A 140 18.50 9.46 0.47
C PRO A 140 18.88 8.99 1.88
N ARG A 141 19.99 8.25 2.02
CA ARG A 141 20.43 7.68 3.31
C ARG A 141 20.56 8.73 4.42
N PHE A 142 21.08 9.90 4.12
CA PHE A 142 21.21 10.96 5.13
C PHE A 142 19.84 11.44 5.64
N ALA A 143 18.81 11.48 4.76
CA ALA A 143 17.47 11.89 5.17
C ALA A 143 16.82 10.84 6.08
N THR A 144 16.99 9.55 5.79
CA THR A 144 16.49 8.47 6.68
C THR A 144 17.16 8.53 8.05
N LEU A 145 18.47 8.78 8.10
CA LEU A 145 19.20 8.95 9.36
C LEU A 145 18.68 10.14 10.17
N ILE A 146 18.41 11.27 9.54
CA ILE A 146 17.84 12.47 10.21
C ILE A 146 16.44 12.14 10.76
N LEU A 147 15.57 11.51 9.96
CA LEU A 147 14.21 11.14 10.37
C LEU A 147 14.22 10.21 11.58
N GLN A 148 15.16 9.28 11.63
CA GLN A 148 15.29 8.31 12.72
C GLN A 148 15.95 8.89 13.97
N ALA A 149 17.00 9.73 13.81
CA ALA A 149 17.75 10.30 14.91
C ALA A 149 17.01 11.47 15.59
N LEU A 150 16.23 12.24 14.84
CA LEU A 150 15.57 13.47 15.31
C LEU A 150 14.06 13.45 15.00
N PRO A 151 13.29 12.47 15.49
CA PRO A 151 11.89 12.31 15.12
C PRO A 151 11.03 13.51 15.52
N SER A 152 11.31 14.14 16.65
CA SER A 152 10.60 15.36 17.11
C SER A 152 10.82 16.55 16.17
N LEU A 153 12.04 16.73 15.67
CA LEU A 153 12.37 17.75 14.69
C LEU A 153 11.70 17.45 13.34
N ALA A 154 11.74 16.18 12.91
CA ALA A 154 11.10 15.74 11.68
C ALA A 154 9.58 15.98 11.70
N ARG A 155 8.90 15.66 12.80
CA ARG A 155 7.47 15.96 13.01
C ARG A 155 7.14 17.45 12.84
N ARG A 156 8.03 18.33 13.31
CA ARG A 156 7.81 19.78 13.27
C ARG A 156 8.23 20.43 11.95
N ALA A 157 9.32 19.98 11.33
CA ALA A 157 9.94 20.63 10.19
C ALA A 157 9.50 20.03 8.84
N TRP A 158 9.17 18.73 8.78
CA TRP A 158 8.82 18.09 7.54
C TRP A 158 7.36 18.40 7.13
N PRO A 159 7.13 19.01 5.95
CA PRO A 159 5.79 19.44 5.53
C PRO A 159 4.77 18.30 5.51
N LEU A 160 5.16 17.10 5.02
CA LEU A 160 4.29 15.94 4.96
C LEU A 160 3.84 15.48 6.36
N ALA A 161 4.77 15.42 7.33
CA ALA A 161 4.46 15.08 8.71
C ALA A 161 3.47 16.08 9.34
N ARG A 162 3.67 17.37 9.10
CA ARG A 162 2.76 18.44 9.58
C ARG A 162 1.37 18.33 8.96
N GLN A 163 1.28 18.05 7.66
CA GLN A 163 0.00 17.83 6.97
C GLN A 163 -0.75 16.64 7.54
N THR A 164 -0.04 15.53 7.80
CA THR A 164 -0.63 14.32 8.38
C THR A 164 -1.18 14.57 9.78
N ILE A 165 -0.42 15.22 10.66
CA ILE A 165 -0.85 15.51 12.06
C ILE A 165 -2.09 16.39 12.09
N ASN A 166 -2.15 17.41 11.21
CA ASN A 166 -3.17 18.45 11.25
C ASN A 166 -4.37 18.17 10.33
N ARG A 167 -4.42 17.01 9.68
CA ARG A 167 -5.53 16.72 8.79
C ARG A 167 -6.81 16.36 9.56
N VAL A 168 -7.95 16.68 8.96
CA VAL A 168 -9.26 16.20 9.43
C VAL A 168 -9.29 14.67 9.25
N ASP A 169 -9.79 13.97 10.25
CA ASP A 169 -9.83 12.51 10.31
C ASP A 169 -11.18 11.95 10.77
N SER A 170 -12.22 12.82 10.95
CA SER A 170 -13.57 12.41 11.30
C SER A 170 -14.61 13.27 10.59
N TRP A 171 -15.73 12.66 10.17
CA TRP A 171 -16.83 13.28 9.41
C TRP A 171 -18.17 12.67 9.81
N ILE A 172 -19.24 13.41 9.59
CA ILE A 172 -20.61 12.98 9.95
C ILE A 172 -21.12 11.83 9.06
N ASP A 173 -20.73 11.81 7.77
CA ASP A 173 -21.17 10.82 6.79
C ASP A 173 -20.13 10.67 5.66
N ARG A 174 -20.36 9.73 4.73
CA ARG A 174 -19.48 9.48 3.58
C ARG A 174 -19.47 10.60 2.56
N ASP A 175 -20.58 11.31 2.38
CA ASP A 175 -20.66 12.45 1.47
C ASP A 175 -19.76 13.59 1.96
N ALA A 176 -19.71 13.82 3.29
CA ALA A 176 -18.80 14.76 3.91
C ALA A 176 -17.32 14.32 3.73
N VAL A 177 -17.02 13.02 3.80
CA VAL A 177 -15.67 12.49 3.48
C VAL A 177 -15.33 12.78 2.03
N PHE A 178 -16.20 12.42 1.08
CA PHE A 178 -16.00 12.67 -0.34
C PHE A 178 -15.81 14.15 -0.64
N GLY A 179 -16.69 15.01 -0.14
CA GLY A 179 -16.63 16.46 -0.30
C GLY A 179 -15.35 17.07 0.29
N HIS A 180 -14.79 16.47 1.36
CA HIS A 180 -13.54 16.88 1.95
C HIS A 180 -12.31 16.53 1.07
N PHE A 181 -12.31 15.35 0.42
CA PHE A 181 -11.19 14.89 -0.38
C PHE A 181 -11.23 15.39 -1.82
N ARG A 182 -12.40 15.49 -2.44
CA ARG A 182 -12.58 15.84 -3.86
C ARG A 182 -11.84 17.13 -4.30
N PRO A 183 -11.89 18.25 -3.56
CA PRO A 183 -11.22 19.48 -3.97
C PRO A 183 -9.70 19.45 -3.79
N LYS A 184 -9.13 18.44 -3.12
CA LYS A 184 -7.69 18.39 -2.86
C LYS A 184 -6.91 18.09 -4.13
N GLN A 185 -5.82 18.83 -4.33
CA GLN A 185 -4.95 18.72 -5.49
C GLN A 185 -4.46 17.29 -5.77
N VAL A 186 -4.21 16.51 -4.71
CA VAL A 186 -3.74 15.13 -4.82
C VAL A 186 -4.77 14.18 -5.45
N PHE A 187 -6.08 14.50 -5.32
CA PHE A 187 -7.17 13.70 -5.87
C PHE A 187 -7.74 14.24 -7.19
N ARG A 188 -7.22 15.35 -7.71
CA ARG A 188 -7.81 16.04 -8.91
C ARG A 188 -7.87 15.18 -10.16
N ARG A 189 -6.95 14.20 -10.32
CA ARG A 189 -6.87 13.31 -11.50
C ARG A 189 -7.61 11.99 -11.29
N ILE A 190 -8.02 11.72 -10.07
CA ILE A 190 -8.73 10.50 -9.72
C ILE A 190 -10.19 10.68 -10.10
N SER A 191 -10.80 9.69 -10.76
CA SER A 191 -12.24 9.72 -11.07
C SER A 191 -13.08 9.70 -9.78
N ASP A 192 -14.32 10.13 -9.87
CA ASP A 192 -15.22 10.12 -8.71
C ASP A 192 -15.47 8.68 -8.23
N GLU A 193 -15.55 7.72 -9.14
CA GLU A 193 -15.73 6.31 -8.85
C GLU A 193 -14.57 5.76 -7.98
N VAL A 194 -13.33 5.98 -8.43
CA VAL A 194 -12.13 5.55 -7.69
C VAL A 194 -12.00 6.32 -6.36
N LEU A 195 -12.41 7.59 -6.31
CA LEU A 195 -12.43 8.32 -5.05
C LEU A 195 -13.47 7.76 -4.08
N TRP A 196 -14.62 7.28 -4.58
CA TRP A 196 -15.60 6.59 -3.75
C TRP A 196 -15.07 5.25 -3.21
N ASP A 197 -14.24 4.51 -3.95
CA ASP A 197 -13.55 3.33 -3.42
C ASP A 197 -12.64 3.70 -2.23
N TYR A 198 -11.92 4.83 -2.33
CA TYR A 198 -11.11 5.35 -1.22
C TYR A 198 -12.00 5.76 -0.02
N VAL A 199 -13.11 6.47 -0.24
CA VAL A 199 -14.05 6.88 0.82
C VAL A 199 -14.62 5.66 1.53
N ASN A 200 -15.09 4.66 0.77
CA ASN A 200 -15.76 3.47 1.31
C ASN A 200 -14.79 2.54 2.06
N SER A 201 -13.55 2.43 1.61
CA SER A 201 -12.56 1.48 2.14
C SER A 201 -11.54 2.13 3.06
N GLY A 202 -11.35 3.44 2.93
CA GLY A 202 -10.42 4.22 3.73
C GLY A 202 -11.01 4.79 5.02
N THR A 203 -12.31 4.54 5.28
CA THR A 203 -12.98 5.00 6.50
C THR A 203 -13.73 3.87 7.21
N VAL A 204 -13.87 4.01 8.52
CA VAL A 204 -14.65 3.13 9.40
C VAL A 204 -15.60 3.97 10.24
N ILE A 205 -16.69 3.37 10.73
CA ILE A 205 -17.65 4.04 11.62
C ILE A 205 -17.14 3.91 13.06
N ASP A 206 -17.10 5.02 13.79
CA ASP A 206 -16.78 5.04 15.22
C ASP A 206 -18.03 4.75 16.09
N GLU A 207 -17.83 4.67 17.42
CA GLU A 207 -18.89 4.38 18.39
C GLU A 207 -20.01 5.44 18.43
N LEU A 208 -19.74 6.64 17.92
CA LEU A 208 -20.71 7.76 17.86
C LEU A 208 -21.43 7.81 16.51
N GLY A 209 -21.12 6.88 15.58
CA GLY A 209 -21.70 6.83 14.24
C GLY A 209 -21.04 7.75 13.23
N ASN A 210 -19.91 8.41 13.58
CA ASN A 210 -19.14 9.22 12.63
C ASN A 210 -18.19 8.35 11.82
N TYR A 211 -17.82 8.82 10.62
CA TYR A 211 -16.82 8.22 9.77
C TYR A 211 -15.43 8.76 10.14
N LYS A 212 -14.51 7.88 10.47
CA LYS A 212 -13.10 8.22 10.71
C LYS A 212 -12.17 7.46 9.77
N LEU A 213 -10.95 7.94 9.61
CA LEU A 213 -9.94 7.22 8.82
C LEU A 213 -9.70 5.82 9.40
N ALA A 214 -9.80 4.79 8.56
CA ALA A 214 -9.42 3.43 8.92
C ALA A 214 -7.92 3.34 9.24
N TYR A 215 -7.11 4.08 8.48
CA TYR A 215 -5.67 4.22 8.69
C TYR A 215 -5.41 5.49 9.50
N SER A 216 -5.14 5.36 10.80
CA SER A 216 -5.01 6.52 11.69
C SER A 216 -3.85 7.44 11.26
N LYS A 217 -3.98 8.74 11.52
CA LYS A 217 -2.94 9.72 11.20
C LYS A 217 -1.65 9.51 12.00
N GLU A 218 -1.75 8.95 13.19
CA GLU A 218 -0.61 8.60 14.05
C GLU A 218 0.21 7.46 13.42
N TRP A 219 -0.46 6.42 12.94
CA TRP A 219 0.17 5.33 12.21
C TRP A 219 0.76 5.79 10.88
N GLU A 220 0.02 6.61 10.12
CA GLU A 220 0.52 7.15 8.86
C GLU A 220 1.79 7.98 9.08
N LEU A 221 1.78 8.83 10.11
CA LEU A 221 2.95 9.62 10.51
C LEU A 221 4.13 8.71 10.88
N GLN A 222 3.89 7.66 11.66
CA GLN A 222 4.94 6.72 12.06
C GLN A 222 5.56 6.04 10.84
N CYS A 223 4.76 5.63 9.86
CA CYS A 223 5.26 5.07 8.61
C CYS A 223 6.19 6.06 7.89
N TYR A 224 5.85 7.35 7.82
CA TYR A 224 6.74 8.36 7.24
C TYR A 224 8.05 8.51 8.02
N LEU A 225 8.00 8.52 9.35
CA LEU A 225 9.20 8.69 10.19
C LEU A 225 10.14 7.48 10.16
N LYS A 226 9.63 6.29 9.81
CA LYS A 226 10.37 5.01 9.81
C LYS A 226 10.72 4.51 8.41
N VAL A 227 10.69 5.41 7.43
CA VAL A 227 11.08 5.10 6.04
C VAL A 227 12.49 4.49 5.98
N TYR A 228 12.64 3.47 5.13
CA TYR A 228 13.90 2.76 4.91
C TYR A 228 14.61 3.22 3.64
N ASN A 229 15.93 3.13 3.61
CA ASN A 229 16.73 3.42 2.42
C ASN A 229 16.81 2.18 1.51
N CYS A 230 16.00 2.16 0.47
CA CYS A 230 15.91 1.02 -0.44
C CYS A 230 16.95 1.00 -1.58
N TRP A 231 17.81 2.01 -1.72
CA TRP A 231 18.73 2.14 -2.86
C TRP A 231 19.65 0.93 -3.06
N GLU A 232 20.19 0.37 -2.00
CA GLU A 232 21.13 -0.76 -2.10
C GLU A 232 20.40 -2.08 -2.43
N LEU A 233 19.12 -2.21 -2.07
CA LEU A 233 18.31 -3.40 -2.34
C LEU A 233 18.15 -3.62 -3.86
N PHE A 234 18.04 -2.55 -4.64
CA PHE A 234 17.94 -2.64 -6.10
C PHE A 234 19.18 -3.25 -6.74
N LYS A 235 20.37 -3.10 -6.15
CA LYS A 235 21.60 -3.73 -6.64
C LYS A 235 21.60 -5.24 -6.38
N SER A 236 20.92 -5.68 -5.32
CA SER A 236 20.88 -7.08 -4.89
C SER A 236 19.65 -7.82 -5.44
N LEU A 237 18.78 -7.13 -6.17
CA LEU A 237 17.56 -7.70 -6.71
C LEU A 237 17.88 -8.67 -7.87
N LYS A 238 17.44 -9.93 -7.70
CA LYS A 238 17.63 -11.01 -8.67
C LYS A 238 16.34 -11.41 -9.39
N VAL A 239 15.19 -11.09 -8.79
CA VAL A 239 13.86 -11.41 -9.32
C VAL A 239 13.57 -10.51 -10.54
N PRO A 240 13.01 -11.04 -11.65
CA PRO A 240 12.53 -10.23 -12.75
C PRO A 240 11.60 -9.14 -12.26
N SER A 241 11.85 -7.90 -12.66
CA SER A 241 11.17 -6.76 -12.05
C SER A 241 10.77 -5.69 -13.04
N LEU A 242 9.53 -5.21 -12.91
CA LEU A 242 9.00 -4.03 -13.57
C LEU A 242 8.92 -2.89 -12.57
N ILE A 243 9.51 -1.75 -12.90
CA ILE A 243 9.43 -0.54 -12.08
C ILE A 243 8.58 0.49 -12.83
N VAL A 244 7.52 0.95 -12.18
CA VAL A 244 6.57 1.89 -12.77
C VAL A 244 6.69 3.25 -12.09
N ARG A 245 6.71 4.31 -12.89
CA ARG A 245 6.68 5.71 -12.45
C ARG A 245 5.54 6.45 -13.13
N GLY A 246 4.81 7.28 -12.38
CA GLY A 246 3.96 8.32 -12.98
C GLY A 246 4.83 9.42 -13.61
N ALA A 247 4.59 9.79 -14.86
CA ALA A 247 5.45 10.73 -15.60
C ALA A 247 5.59 12.09 -14.91
N GLU A 248 4.60 12.48 -14.10
CA GLU A 248 4.56 13.74 -13.35
C GLU A 248 4.80 13.56 -11.84
N SER A 249 5.31 12.39 -11.43
CA SER A 249 5.58 12.11 -10.01
C SER A 249 6.67 13.03 -9.43
N ASN A 250 6.36 13.57 -8.25
CA ASN A 250 7.30 14.32 -7.42
C ASN A 250 7.93 13.43 -6.33
N THR A 251 7.31 12.29 -5.99
CA THR A 251 7.82 11.33 -5.00
C THR A 251 9.00 10.57 -5.57
N LEU A 252 8.84 9.94 -6.73
CA LEU A 252 9.93 9.38 -7.51
C LEU A 252 10.40 10.42 -8.53
N SER A 253 11.22 11.36 -8.10
CA SER A 253 11.68 12.47 -8.93
C SER A 253 12.42 12.00 -10.19
N ARG A 254 12.47 12.81 -11.26
CA ARG A 254 13.20 12.51 -12.50
C ARG A 254 14.67 12.14 -12.23
N LYS A 255 15.32 12.84 -11.29
CA LYS A 255 16.71 12.54 -10.89
C LYS A 255 16.82 11.16 -10.22
N ALA A 256 15.91 10.83 -9.32
CA ALA A 256 15.87 9.51 -8.69
C ALA A 256 15.58 8.41 -9.70
N TRP A 257 14.64 8.63 -10.62
CA TRP A 257 14.33 7.72 -11.73
C TRP A 257 15.53 7.41 -12.63
N THR A 258 16.25 8.46 -13.08
CA THR A 258 17.43 8.27 -13.89
C THR A 258 18.53 7.52 -13.14
N ARG A 259 18.69 7.77 -11.83
CA ARG A 259 19.62 7.03 -10.98
C ARG A 259 19.21 5.56 -10.83
N LEU A 260 17.92 5.30 -10.61
CA LEU A 260 17.37 3.97 -10.44
C LEU A 260 17.65 3.09 -11.64
N LYS A 261 17.37 3.56 -12.86
CA LYS A 261 17.67 2.85 -14.11
C LYS A 261 19.15 2.48 -14.27
N LYS A 262 20.07 3.28 -13.71
CA LYS A 262 21.51 2.98 -13.71
C LYS A 262 21.91 1.94 -12.66
N ILE A 263 21.22 1.92 -11.52
CA ILE A 263 21.54 1.03 -10.40
C ILE A 263 20.95 -0.36 -10.61
N SER A 264 19.78 -0.44 -11.25
CA SER A 264 19.04 -1.68 -11.52
C SER A 264 18.81 -1.85 -13.02
N PRO A 265 19.89 -2.03 -13.83
CA PRO A 265 19.77 -2.17 -15.28
C PRO A 265 19.05 -3.45 -15.72
N GLN A 266 18.94 -4.43 -14.82
CA GLN A 266 18.20 -5.67 -15.02
C GLN A 266 16.68 -5.50 -14.89
N SER A 267 16.20 -4.39 -14.31
CA SER A 267 14.77 -4.10 -14.16
C SER A 267 14.25 -3.39 -15.40
N GLU A 268 13.08 -3.80 -15.86
CA GLU A 268 12.33 -3.01 -16.82
C GLU A 268 11.73 -1.78 -16.17
N CYS A 269 11.75 -0.66 -16.88
CA CYS A 269 11.33 0.64 -16.32
C CYS A 269 10.38 1.35 -17.28
N ILE A 270 9.14 1.58 -16.85
CA ILE A 270 8.13 2.28 -17.64
C ILE A 270 7.61 3.53 -16.93
N GLU A 271 7.14 4.50 -17.72
CA GLU A 271 6.46 5.70 -17.23
C GLU A 271 5.02 5.73 -17.75
N ILE A 272 4.07 6.00 -16.85
CA ILE A 272 2.66 6.17 -17.21
C ILE A 272 2.40 7.68 -17.41
N PRO A 273 1.96 8.11 -18.60
CA PRO A 273 1.70 9.52 -18.87
C PRO A 273 0.54 10.06 -18.04
N ASN A 274 0.48 11.38 -17.86
CA ASN A 274 -0.59 12.10 -17.18
C ASN A 274 -0.89 11.61 -15.76
N SER A 275 0.12 11.05 -15.07
CA SER A 275 -0.04 10.53 -13.73
C SER A 275 1.11 10.93 -12.80
N GLY A 276 0.80 11.00 -11.51
CA GLY A 276 1.74 11.26 -10.44
C GLY A 276 2.02 10.04 -9.57
N HIS A 277 2.27 10.28 -8.29
CA HIS A 277 2.52 9.22 -7.30
C HIS A 277 1.32 8.27 -7.12
N LEU A 278 0.12 8.78 -7.31
CA LEU A 278 -1.11 7.99 -7.17
C LEU A 278 -1.53 7.32 -8.49
N VAL A 279 -0.58 6.93 -9.33
CA VAL A 279 -0.85 6.28 -10.62
C VAL A 279 -1.82 5.09 -10.54
N PRO A 280 -1.87 4.27 -9.46
CA PRO A 280 -2.85 3.20 -9.33
C PRO A 280 -4.32 3.68 -9.27
N PHE A 281 -4.52 4.93 -8.90
CA PHE A 281 -5.83 5.57 -8.80
C PHE A 281 -6.09 6.57 -9.95
N GLU A 282 -5.01 7.16 -10.49
CA GLU A 282 -5.10 8.16 -11.56
C GLU A 282 -5.26 7.53 -12.94
N GLN A 283 -4.68 6.34 -13.16
CA GLN A 283 -4.67 5.61 -14.46
C GLN A 283 -4.75 4.09 -14.21
N PRO A 284 -5.75 3.58 -13.48
CA PRO A 284 -5.79 2.17 -13.06
C PRO A 284 -5.83 1.19 -14.25
N GLU A 285 -6.64 1.48 -15.30
CA GLU A 285 -6.82 0.57 -16.43
C GLU A 285 -5.55 0.52 -17.31
N ILE A 286 -4.93 1.68 -17.55
CA ILE A 286 -3.68 1.74 -18.34
C ILE A 286 -2.56 1.01 -17.59
N LEU A 287 -2.49 1.22 -16.27
CA LEU A 287 -1.49 0.58 -15.42
C LEU A 287 -1.70 -0.94 -15.39
N ALA A 288 -2.93 -1.41 -15.19
CA ALA A 288 -3.26 -2.83 -15.18
C ALA A 288 -2.91 -3.50 -16.50
N SER A 289 -3.30 -2.90 -17.66
CA SER A 289 -2.94 -3.42 -18.99
C SER A 289 -1.43 -3.55 -19.17
N LYS A 290 -0.65 -2.53 -18.78
CA LYS A 290 0.82 -2.57 -18.87
C LYS A 290 1.46 -3.64 -17.99
N ILE A 291 0.88 -3.88 -16.82
CA ILE A 291 1.35 -4.93 -15.91
C ILE A 291 1.01 -6.30 -16.49
N LEU A 292 -0.21 -6.52 -17.00
CA LEU A 292 -0.62 -7.78 -17.63
C LEU A 292 0.25 -8.08 -18.86
N ASP A 293 0.44 -7.13 -19.79
CA ASP A 293 1.33 -7.27 -20.93
C ASP A 293 2.73 -7.76 -20.52
N TRP A 294 3.25 -7.23 -19.39
CA TRP A 294 4.57 -7.59 -18.88
C TRP A 294 4.59 -8.93 -18.12
N ILE A 295 3.51 -9.29 -17.47
CA ILE A 295 3.39 -10.61 -16.80
C ILE A 295 3.40 -11.73 -17.83
N ASP A 296 2.74 -11.53 -18.97
CA ASP A 296 2.56 -12.53 -20.02
C ASP A 296 3.76 -12.62 -20.97
N SER A 297 4.72 -11.69 -20.89
CA SER A 297 5.96 -11.69 -21.67
C SER A 297 7.05 -12.56 -21.02
#